data_cdf687baf14ce18c21bfdc84dd71ec3d
#
_entry.id   cdf687baf14ce18c21bfdc84dd71ec3d
#
_cell.length_a   1.000
_cell.length_b   1.000
_cell.length_c   1.000
_cell.angle_alpha   90.00
_cell.angle_beta   90.00
_cell.angle_gamma   90.00
#
_symmetry.space_group_name_H-M   'P 1'
#
loop_
_entity.id
_entity.type
_entity.pdbx_description
1 polymer ?
#
loop_
_entity_poly.entity_id
_entity_poly.type
_entity_poly.pdbx_seq_one_letter_code
_entity_poly.pdbx_strand_id
1 'polypeptide(L)'
;MAMNTPNTSIFSYAIYIFIASFFIYLDFEFNTFSKPKNFYNSTILTSKFIVTDYFLDPLISIPSNLKSKSILKKENNELRDQLNKEYISKFIISNNEGFFLEEDQLENFIEKEDSLNKAIFSKLVNFDSQNYFCCDDHKMLIRTISKPEDNLIQRPVISESGILGQVISDINNIQEVMLLSNSRHYIPIVSKDFYCNAKGSGKPLIVTCLYSKLIWEDPLEVGQDFYSSGLGGIFPVGIHLGKVIEIRELNEIQREVRFKLHANPLEHNFFAIMVSQ
;
A
#
# COMPACT_ATOMS: atom_id res chain seq x y z
N MET A 1 -4.76 44.26 39.16
CA MET A 1 -5.33 42.96 39.55
C MET A 1 -4.25 41.92 39.43
N ALA A 2 -3.69 41.47 40.55
CA ALA A 2 -2.66 40.42 40.55
C ALA A 2 -3.38 39.05 40.43
N MET A 3 -3.08 38.30 39.39
CA MET A 3 -3.53 36.91 39.24
C MET A 3 -2.83 36.06 40.31
N ASN A 4 -3.58 35.56 41.28
CA ASN A 4 -3.12 34.57 42.24
C ASN A 4 -2.86 33.28 41.46
N THR A 5 -1.59 32.92 41.22
CA THR A 5 -1.21 31.60 40.76
C THR A 5 -1.42 30.61 41.90
N PRO A 6 -2.18 29.52 41.70
CA PRO A 6 -2.35 28.52 42.75
C PRO A 6 -1.00 27.88 43.06
N ASN A 7 -0.64 27.90 44.34
CA ASN A 7 0.60 27.32 44.86
C ASN A 7 0.45 25.79 44.83
N THR A 8 0.70 25.18 43.68
CA THR A 8 0.67 23.71 43.52
C THR A 8 1.88 23.13 44.22
N SER A 9 1.63 22.33 45.24
CA SER A 9 2.64 21.61 46.02
C SER A 9 3.52 20.75 45.08
N ILE A 10 4.86 20.72 45.31
CA ILE A 10 5.81 19.84 44.61
C ILE A 10 5.34 18.40 44.61
N PHE A 11 4.62 17.98 45.63
CA PHE A 11 4.02 16.67 45.74
C PHE A 11 2.95 16.40 44.65
N SER A 12 2.17 17.39 44.27
CA SER A 12 1.18 17.28 43.18
C SER A 12 1.85 17.07 41.84
N TYR A 13 2.98 17.71 41.54
CA TYR A 13 3.74 17.49 40.30
C TYR A 13 4.33 16.07 40.26
N ALA A 14 4.84 15.54 41.37
CA ALA A 14 5.35 14.19 41.45
C ALA A 14 4.24 13.17 41.15
N ILE A 15 3.02 13.38 41.68
CA ILE A 15 1.87 12.51 41.39
C ILE A 15 1.50 12.55 39.89
N TYR A 16 1.46 13.74 39.27
CA TYR A 16 1.15 13.86 37.83
C TYR A 16 2.21 13.17 36.95
N ILE A 17 3.49 13.30 37.29
CA ILE A 17 4.57 12.63 36.58
C ILE A 17 4.44 11.10 36.69
N PHE A 18 4.13 10.61 37.90
CA PHE A 18 3.94 9.18 38.13
C PHE A 18 2.75 8.63 37.33
N ILE A 19 1.61 9.35 37.35
CA ILE A 19 0.42 8.96 36.57
C ILE A 19 0.73 8.97 35.07
N ALA A 20 1.40 10.03 34.57
CA ALA A 20 1.78 10.09 33.16
C ALA A 20 2.71 8.95 32.75
N SER A 21 3.72 8.64 33.56
CA SER A 21 4.64 7.51 33.32
C SER A 21 3.92 6.17 33.33
N PHE A 22 2.94 6.02 34.23
CA PHE A 22 2.13 4.80 34.30
C PHE A 22 1.26 4.61 33.04
N PHE A 23 0.65 5.67 32.53
CA PHE A 23 -0.09 5.61 31.26
C PHE A 23 0.80 5.32 30.05
N ILE A 24 1.99 5.90 29.99
CA ILE A 24 2.97 5.62 28.95
C ILE A 24 3.40 4.14 29.02
N TYR A 25 3.65 3.61 30.20
CA TYR A 25 3.99 2.20 30.40
C TYR A 25 2.87 1.26 29.93
N LEU A 26 1.62 1.57 30.31
CA LEU A 26 0.45 0.80 29.86
C LEU A 26 0.27 0.84 28.34
N ASP A 27 0.57 1.96 27.70
CA ASP A 27 0.49 2.05 26.21
C ASP A 27 1.60 1.23 25.57
N PHE A 28 2.80 1.24 26.13
CA PHE A 28 3.95 0.52 25.59
C PHE A 28 3.79 -1.01 25.71
N GLU A 29 3.32 -1.52 26.87
CA GLU A 29 3.24 -2.94 27.15
C GLU A 29 1.96 -3.58 26.56
N PHE A 30 0.82 -2.90 26.64
CA PHE A 30 -0.50 -3.46 26.30
C PHE A 30 -1.14 -2.83 25.06
N ASN A 31 -0.51 -1.85 24.41
CA ASN A 31 -1.08 -1.14 23.25
C ASN A 31 -2.51 -0.61 23.51
N THR A 32 -2.78 -0.21 24.75
CA THR A 32 -4.13 0.07 25.28
C THR A 32 -4.80 1.23 24.55
N PHE A 33 -4.01 2.18 24.04
CA PHE A 33 -4.52 3.35 23.33
C PHE A 33 -4.53 3.20 21.80
N SER A 34 -4.31 2.00 21.28
CA SER A 34 -4.36 1.75 19.82
C SER A 34 -5.75 2.05 19.23
N LYS A 35 -6.83 1.66 19.92
CA LYS A 35 -8.22 1.94 19.48
C LYS A 35 -8.58 3.41 19.50
N PRO A 36 -8.37 4.18 20.61
CA PRO A 36 -8.58 5.63 20.60
C PRO A 36 -7.66 6.38 19.62
N LYS A 37 -6.42 5.96 19.44
CA LYS A 37 -5.49 6.56 18.47
C LYS A 37 -5.96 6.37 17.03
N ASN A 38 -6.44 5.17 16.69
CA ASN A 38 -7.02 4.88 15.39
C ASN A 38 -8.33 5.64 15.16
N PHE A 39 -9.18 5.75 16.18
CA PHE A 39 -10.41 6.56 16.13
C PHE A 39 -10.09 8.04 15.93
N TYR A 40 -9.13 8.60 16.65
CA TYR A 40 -8.69 9.99 16.54
C TYR A 40 -8.13 10.28 15.13
N ASN A 41 -7.26 9.42 14.60
CA ASN A 41 -6.71 9.55 13.26
C ASN A 41 -7.81 9.45 12.18
N SER A 42 -8.74 8.52 12.34
CA SER A 42 -9.91 8.38 11.45
C SER A 42 -10.79 9.64 11.48
N THR A 43 -11.04 10.18 12.67
CA THR A 43 -11.89 11.37 12.85
C THR A 43 -11.23 12.62 12.26
N ILE A 44 -9.93 12.81 12.44
CA ILE A 44 -9.20 13.95 11.85
C ILE A 44 -9.17 13.84 10.33
N LEU A 45 -8.91 12.66 9.78
CA LEU A 45 -8.91 12.43 8.33
C LEU A 45 -10.31 12.66 7.75
N THR A 46 -11.36 12.19 8.42
CA THR A 46 -12.74 12.40 7.99
C THR A 46 -13.14 13.88 8.08
N SER A 47 -12.76 14.58 9.16
CA SER A 47 -13.05 16.00 9.31
C SER A 47 -12.32 16.87 8.30
N LYS A 48 -11.04 16.57 8.02
CA LYS A 48 -10.26 17.25 6.97
C LYS A 48 -10.90 17.06 5.59
N PHE A 49 -11.41 15.88 5.33
CA PHE A 49 -12.11 15.52 4.08
C PHE A 49 -13.45 16.26 3.94
N ILE A 50 -14.25 16.32 5.03
CA ILE A 50 -15.52 17.05 5.05
C ILE A 50 -15.29 18.54 4.84
N VAL A 51 -14.25 19.10 5.44
CA VAL A 51 -13.94 20.54 5.30
C VAL A 51 -13.44 20.87 3.88
N THR A 52 -12.62 20.02 3.27
CA THR A 52 -12.14 20.26 1.89
C THR A 52 -13.23 20.03 0.84
N ASP A 53 -13.98 18.93 0.92
CA ASP A 53 -14.94 18.58 -0.12
C ASP A 53 -16.30 19.29 0.05
N TYR A 54 -16.70 19.60 1.28
CA TYR A 54 -18.01 20.22 1.55
C TYR A 54 -17.97 21.74 1.75
N PHE A 55 -16.89 22.30 2.29
CA PHE A 55 -16.82 23.74 2.58
C PHE A 55 -15.97 24.53 1.61
N LEU A 56 -14.90 23.99 1.08
CA LEU A 56 -14.02 24.76 0.20
C LEU A 56 -14.45 24.66 -1.29
N ASP A 57 -14.94 23.52 -1.75
CA ASP A 57 -15.39 23.36 -3.14
C ASP A 57 -16.65 24.20 -3.50
N PRO A 58 -17.69 24.32 -2.65
CA PRO A 58 -18.83 25.17 -2.99
C PRO A 58 -18.57 26.68 -2.86
N LEU A 59 -17.58 27.11 -2.07
CA LEU A 59 -17.24 28.55 -1.94
C LEU A 59 -16.46 29.11 -3.14
N ILE A 60 -15.82 28.25 -3.93
CA ILE A 60 -15.09 28.63 -5.14
C ILE A 60 -15.99 28.63 -6.38
N SER A 61 -17.22 28.13 -6.28
CA SER A 61 -18.13 27.90 -7.40
C SER A 61 -19.26 28.91 -7.51
N ILE A 62 -18.99 30.19 -7.75
CA ILE A 62 -19.96 31.19 -8.21
C ILE A 62 -19.38 31.85 -9.50
N PRO A 63 -20.13 32.06 -10.56
CA PRO A 63 -21.54 32.09 -10.91
C PRO A 63 -21.97 31.33 -12.21
N SER A 64 -23.22 31.42 -12.56
CA SER A 64 -24.12 30.84 -13.58
C SER A 64 -23.61 30.28 -14.93
N ASN A 65 -22.37 30.51 -15.33
CA ASN A 65 -21.75 29.89 -16.51
C ASN A 65 -20.99 28.58 -16.19
N LEU A 66 -21.06 28.09 -14.96
CA LEU A 66 -20.25 26.99 -14.44
C LEU A 66 -20.91 25.60 -14.50
N LYS A 67 -22.16 25.49 -14.95
CA LYS A 67 -22.77 24.18 -15.23
C LYS A 67 -21.95 23.36 -16.23
N SER A 68 -21.39 24.05 -17.24
CA SER A 68 -20.51 23.47 -18.23
C SER A 68 -19.19 22.96 -17.63
N LYS A 69 -18.60 23.66 -16.66
CA LYS A 69 -17.30 23.31 -16.07
C LYS A 69 -17.40 22.14 -15.06
N SER A 70 -18.50 22.07 -14.30
CA SER A 70 -18.73 20.95 -13.39
C SER A 70 -19.06 19.67 -14.17
N ILE A 71 -19.81 19.76 -15.27
CA ILE A 71 -20.10 18.64 -16.16
C ILE A 71 -18.83 18.16 -16.82
N LEU A 72 -18.01 19.08 -17.38
CA LEU A 72 -16.73 18.75 -17.97
C LEU A 72 -15.73 18.14 -16.98
N LYS A 73 -15.71 18.61 -15.73
CA LYS A 73 -14.87 18.01 -14.67
C LYS A 73 -15.33 16.60 -14.33
N LYS A 74 -16.65 16.38 -14.26
CA LYS A 74 -17.23 15.05 -14.01
C LYS A 74 -16.92 14.08 -15.14
N GLU A 75 -17.15 14.51 -16.37
CA GLU A 75 -16.85 13.72 -17.57
C GLU A 75 -15.33 13.44 -17.71
N ASN A 76 -14.47 14.39 -17.40
CA ASN A 76 -13.01 14.19 -17.41
C ASN A 76 -12.57 13.21 -16.31
N ASN A 77 -13.21 13.25 -15.13
CA ASN A 77 -12.94 12.26 -14.09
C ASN A 77 -13.45 10.86 -14.50
N GLU A 78 -14.64 10.76 -15.05
CA GLU A 78 -15.19 9.50 -15.56
C GLU A 78 -14.34 8.91 -16.68
N LEU A 79 -13.86 9.75 -17.61
CA LEU A 79 -12.96 9.31 -18.68
C LEU A 79 -11.58 8.87 -18.13
N ARG A 80 -11.06 9.57 -17.15
CA ARG A 80 -9.81 9.15 -16.47
C ARG A 80 -9.98 7.84 -15.73
N ASP A 81 -11.12 7.65 -15.05
CA ASP A 81 -11.43 6.41 -14.36
C ASP A 81 -11.58 5.24 -15.35
N GLN A 82 -12.19 5.47 -16.51
CA GLN A 82 -12.28 4.48 -17.58
C GLN A 82 -10.90 4.16 -18.17
N LEU A 83 -10.08 5.18 -18.47
CA LEU A 83 -8.70 5.01 -18.94
C LEU A 83 -7.86 4.20 -17.93
N ASN A 84 -7.92 4.54 -16.66
CA ASN A 84 -7.18 3.79 -15.63
C ASN A 84 -7.65 2.34 -15.50
N LYS A 85 -8.96 2.09 -15.60
CA LYS A 85 -9.50 0.73 -15.66
C LYS A 85 -8.92 -0.05 -16.84
N GLU A 86 -8.90 0.57 -18.00
CA GLU A 86 -8.39 -0.04 -19.22
C GLU A 86 -6.87 -0.30 -19.14
N TYR A 87 -6.09 0.64 -18.58
CA TYR A 87 -4.66 0.45 -18.36
C TYR A 87 -4.35 -0.67 -17.37
N ILE A 88 -5.04 -0.71 -16.22
CA ILE A 88 -4.87 -1.76 -15.22
C ILE A 88 -5.29 -3.12 -15.81
N SER A 89 -6.39 -3.16 -16.55
CA SER A 89 -6.87 -4.36 -17.23
C SER A 89 -5.83 -4.86 -18.23
N LYS A 90 -5.32 -3.98 -19.10
CA LYS A 90 -4.24 -4.32 -20.06
C LYS A 90 -2.97 -4.77 -19.36
N PHE A 91 -2.61 -4.13 -18.24
CA PHE A 91 -1.44 -4.53 -17.45
C PHE A 91 -1.60 -5.94 -16.90
N ILE A 92 -2.75 -6.29 -16.32
CA ILE A 92 -3.03 -7.62 -15.78
C ILE A 92 -2.99 -8.67 -16.91
N ILE A 93 -3.63 -8.39 -18.05
CA ILE A 93 -3.64 -9.26 -19.23
C ILE A 93 -2.22 -9.44 -19.77
N SER A 94 -1.50 -8.35 -20.04
CA SER A 94 -0.15 -8.39 -20.62
C SER A 94 0.86 -9.12 -19.74
N ASN A 95 0.79 -8.98 -18.41
CA ASN A 95 1.69 -9.72 -17.52
C ASN A 95 1.33 -11.22 -17.44
N ASN A 96 0.08 -11.57 -17.61
CA ASN A 96 -0.33 -12.97 -17.66
C ASN A 96 0.06 -13.63 -19.01
N GLU A 97 -0.08 -12.92 -20.14
CA GLU A 97 0.37 -13.42 -21.46
C GLU A 97 1.88 -13.66 -21.53
N GLY A 98 2.68 -12.86 -20.84
CA GLY A 98 4.15 -13.01 -20.82
C GLY A 98 4.65 -14.23 -20.05
N PHE A 99 3.83 -14.80 -19.15
CA PHE A 99 4.22 -15.94 -18.30
C PHE A 99 3.70 -17.30 -18.80
N PHE A 100 2.64 -17.30 -19.64
CA PHE A 100 2.00 -18.52 -20.13
C PHE A 100 2.18 -18.67 -21.64
N LEU A 101 3.41 -18.88 -22.09
CA LEU A 101 3.72 -19.30 -23.47
C LEU A 101 3.53 -20.81 -23.65
N GLU A 102 2.42 -21.37 -23.21
CA GLU A 102 1.94 -22.69 -23.64
C GLU A 102 0.50 -22.53 -24.17
N GLU A 103 0.35 -22.82 -25.45
CA GLU A 103 -0.83 -22.55 -26.30
C GLU A 103 -2.14 -23.18 -25.79
N ASP A 104 -2.08 -24.21 -24.95
CA ASP A 104 -3.24 -24.94 -24.42
C ASP A 104 -3.90 -24.29 -23.20
N GLN A 105 -3.31 -23.21 -22.64
CA GLN A 105 -3.85 -22.52 -21.48
C GLN A 105 -4.61 -21.24 -21.81
N LEU A 106 -4.54 -20.77 -23.05
CA LEU A 106 -5.21 -19.56 -23.50
C LEU A 106 -6.76 -19.71 -23.50
N GLU A 107 -7.27 -20.89 -23.84
CA GLU A 107 -8.72 -21.14 -23.82
C GLU A 107 -9.29 -21.11 -22.38
N ASN A 108 -8.54 -21.64 -21.40
CA ASN A 108 -8.93 -21.57 -19.98
C ASN A 108 -8.80 -20.16 -19.39
N PHE A 109 -8.09 -19.25 -20.06
CA PHE A 109 -7.88 -17.87 -19.61
C PHE A 109 -9.03 -16.97 -20.04
N ILE A 110 -9.62 -17.20 -21.21
CA ILE A 110 -10.78 -16.45 -21.70
C ILE A 110 -12.01 -16.70 -20.83
N GLU A 111 -12.18 -17.89 -20.25
CA GLU A 111 -13.21 -18.16 -19.23
C GLU A 111 -12.93 -17.46 -17.87
N LYS A 112 -11.69 -16.98 -17.64
CA LYS A 112 -11.31 -16.19 -16.46
C LYS A 112 -11.52 -14.69 -16.59
N GLU A 113 -12.17 -14.21 -17.62
CA GLU A 113 -12.61 -12.79 -17.74
C GLU A 113 -13.46 -12.34 -16.54
N ASP A 114 -14.08 -13.28 -15.82
CA ASP A 114 -14.73 -13.03 -14.53
C ASP A 114 -13.79 -12.57 -13.41
N SER A 115 -12.50 -12.85 -13.48
CA SER A 115 -11.55 -12.43 -12.43
C SER A 115 -11.17 -10.94 -12.51
N LEU A 116 -11.27 -10.33 -13.70
CA LEU A 116 -11.10 -8.89 -13.91
C LEU A 116 -12.28 -8.07 -13.39
N ASN A 117 -13.48 -8.67 -13.35
CA ASN A 117 -14.68 -8.04 -12.78
C ASN A 117 -14.64 -7.92 -11.24
N LYS A 118 -13.60 -8.46 -10.59
CA LYS A 118 -13.46 -8.46 -9.13
C LYS A 118 -12.38 -7.51 -8.60
N ALA A 119 -11.97 -6.52 -9.37
CA ALA A 119 -11.09 -5.46 -8.91
C ALA A 119 -11.90 -4.24 -8.45
N ILE A 120 -11.64 -3.76 -7.25
CA ILE A 120 -12.26 -2.55 -6.71
C ILE A 120 -11.31 -1.38 -6.91
N PHE A 121 -11.78 -0.37 -7.66
CA PHE A 121 -10.99 0.82 -7.93
C PHE A 121 -10.99 1.76 -6.74
N SER A 122 -9.82 2.32 -6.48
CA SER A 122 -9.57 3.22 -5.36
C SER A 122 -8.71 4.40 -5.79
N LYS A 123 -8.83 5.50 -5.04
CA LYS A 123 -8.09 6.74 -5.25
C LYS A 123 -7.21 7.03 -4.04
N LEU A 124 -6.03 7.60 -4.27
CA LEU A 124 -5.16 8.07 -3.21
C LEU A 124 -5.84 9.14 -2.35
N VAL A 125 -5.85 8.95 -1.04
CA VAL A 125 -6.34 9.92 -0.05
C VAL A 125 -5.18 10.62 0.62
N ASN A 126 -4.19 9.85 1.05
CA ASN A 126 -3.01 10.37 1.72
C ASN A 126 -1.82 9.44 1.51
N PHE A 127 -0.66 10.03 1.34
CA PHE A 127 0.61 9.33 1.28
C PHE A 127 1.52 9.85 2.41
N ASP A 128 1.99 8.95 3.25
CA ASP A 128 2.91 9.29 4.33
C ASP A 128 4.34 9.46 3.79
N SER A 129 4.56 10.59 3.12
CA SER A 129 5.85 10.90 2.51
C SER A 129 6.97 11.04 3.54
N GLN A 130 6.65 11.50 4.75
CA GLN A 130 7.65 11.65 5.81
C GLN A 130 8.22 10.28 6.18
N ASN A 131 7.38 9.32 6.58
CA ASN A 131 7.83 7.98 6.91
C ASN A 131 8.41 7.23 5.72
N TYR A 132 7.91 7.47 4.50
CA TYR A 132 8.41 6.84 3.30
C TYR A 132 9.88 7.18 3.00
N PHE A 133 10.30 8.42 3.23
CA PHE A 133 11.68 8.85 2.94
C PHE A 133 12.64 8.77 4.12
N CYS A 134 12.14 8.88 5.37
CA CYS A 134 13.03 8.86 6.55
C CYS A 134 13.13 7.52 7.25
N CYS A 135 12.08 6.73 7.16
CA CYS A 135 11.82 5.69 8.15
C CYS A 135 11.48 4.35 7.47
N ASP A 136 10.94 3.38 8.20
CA ASP A 136 10.72 2.03 7.70
C ASP A 136 9.25 1.59 7.63
N ASP A 137 8.31 2.41 8.16
CA ASP A 137 6.87 2.13 8.16
C ASP A 137 6.17 2.78 6.95
N HIS A 138 6.35 2.20 5.78
CA HIS A 138 5.84 2.72 4.52
C HIS A 138 4.38 2.34 4.32
N LYS A 139 3.51 3.35 4.29
CA LYS A 139 2.06 3.20 4.14
C LYS A 139 1.43 4.29 3.31
N MET A 140 0.26 4.00 2.78
CA MET A 140 -0.62 4.98 2.12
C MET A 140 -2.08 4.71 2.48
N LEU A 141 -2.91 5.74 2.36
CA LEU A 141 -4.35 5.65 2.50
C LEU A 141 -5.02 5.82 1.14
N ILE A 142 -5.86 4.88 0.78
CA ILE A 142 -6.66 4.91 -0.44
C ILE A 142 -8.13 4.85 -0.07
N ARG A 143 -9.00 5.32 -0.96
CA ARG A 143 -10.46 5.24 -0.81
C ARG A 143 -11.05 4.50 -1.99
N THR A 144 -11.88 3.51 -1.73
CA THR A 144 -12.65 2.82 -2.76
C THR A 144 -13.68 3.75 -3.37
N ILE A 145 -13.82 3.69 -4.70
CA ILE A 145 -14.80 4.48 -5.46
C ILE A 145 -16.20 3.90 -5.28
N SER A 146 -16.32 2.57 -5.24
CA SER A 146 -17.54 1.84 -4.95
C SER A 146 -17.49 1.25 -3.54
N LYS A 147 -18.64 1.08 -2.91
CA LYS A 147 -18.72 0.40 -1.61
C LYS A 147 -18.41 -1.08 -1.80
N PRO A 148 -17.38 -1.63 -1.15
CA PRO A 148 -17.07 -3.04 -1.23
C PRO A 148 -18.13 -3.86 -0.46
N GLU A 149 -18.51 -5.00 -1.00
CA GLU A 149 -19.34 -6.00 -0.31
C GLU A 149 -18.49 -6.96 0.52
N ASP A 150 -17.23 -7.17 0.08
CA ASP A 150 -16.29 -8.10 0.68
C ASP A 150 -15.30 -7.40 1.62
N ASN A 151 -14.70 -8.19 2.51
CA ASN A 151 -13.58 -7.75 3.35
C ASN A 151 -12.32 -7.56 2.48
N LEU A 152 -11.79 -6.34 2.48
CA LEU A 152 -10.61 -5.99 1.71
C LEU A 152 -9.28 -6.22 2.45
N ILE A 153 -9.31 -6.59 3.73
CA ILE A 153 -8.10 -6.85 4.52
C ILE A 153 -7.32 -8.01 3.88
N GLN A 154 -6.00 -7.86 3.81
CA GLN A 154 -5.05 -8.76 3.16
C GLN A 154 -5.13 -8.82 1.62
N ARG A 155 -5.98 -8.01 0.98
CA ARG A 155 -6.04 -7.99 -0.48
C ARG A 155 -4.89 -7.18 -1.08
N PRO A 156 -4.32 -7.63 -2.21
CA PRO A 156 -3.24 -6.91 -2.88
C PRO A 156 -3.75 -5.63 -3.53
N VAL A 157 -2.91 -4.62 -3.50
CA VAL A 157 -3.12 -3.33 -4.16
C VAL A 157 -2.14 -3.21 -5.31
N ILE A 158 -2.69 -2.95 -6.49
CA ILE A 158 -1.94 -2.83 -7.74
C ILE A 158 -2.14 -1.46 -8.39
N SER A 159 -1.15 -1.04 -9.15
CA SER A 159 -1.20 0.07 -10.10
C SER A 159 -1.00 -0.45 -11.52
N GLU A 160 -0.99 0.44 -12.50
CA GLU A 160 -0.61 0.10 -13.88
C GLU A 160 0.84 -0.41 -14.01
N SER A 161 1.70 -0.10 -13.04
CA SER A 161 3.11 -0.53 -13.04
C SER A 161 3.38 -1.77 -12.21
N GLY A 162 2.40 -2.33 -11.49
CA GLY A 162 2.54 -3.56 -10.72
C GLY A 162 1.98 -3.52 -9.31
N ILE A 163 2.42 -4.48 -8.49
CA ILE A 163 2.00 -4.60 -7.09
C ILE A 163 2.67 -3.52 -6.24
N LEU A 164 1.86 -2.80 -5.48
CA LEU A 164 2.34 -1.76 -4.55
C LEU A 164 2.40 -2.27 -3.10
N GLY A 165 1.46 -3.10 -2.70
CA GLY A 165 1.35 -3.56 -1.32
C GLY A 165 0.08 -4.34 -1.05
N GLN A 166 -0.35 -4.30 0.20
CA GLN A 166 -1.45 -5.07 0.74
C GLN A 166 -2.29 -4.21 1.69
N VAL A 167 -3.61 -4.36 1.65
CA VAL A 167 -4.53 -3.71 2.59
C VAL A 167 -4.35 -4.32 3.98
N ILE A 168 -4.11 -3.49 4.99
CA ILE A 168 -3.95 -3.91 6.38
C ILE A 168 -5.10 -3.44 7.28
N SER A 169 -5.87 -2.45 6.83
CA SER A 169 -7.05 -1.94 7.55
C SER A 169 -8.07 -1.41 6.56
N ASP A 170 -9.35 -1.62 6.83
CA ASP A 170 -10.48 -1.12 6.06
C ASP A 170 -11.50 -0.49 7.01
N ILE A 171 -11.62 0.84 6.98
CA ILE A 171 -12.52 1.60 7.85
C ILE A 171 -13.22 2.67 7.03
N ASN A 172 -14.54 2.62 6.97
CA ASN A 172 -15.37 3.64 6.30
C ASN A 172 -14.97 3.93 4.83
N ASN A 173 -14.73 2.89 4.06
CA ASN A 173 -14.25 2.96 2.67
C ASN A 173 -12.85 3.62 2.52
N ILE A 174 -12.11 3.74 3.60
CA ILE A 174 -10.71 4.15 3.58
C ILE A 174 -9.87 2.94 3.98
N GLN A 175 -8.98 2.54 3.08
CA GLN A 175 -8.09 1.42 3.28
C GLN A 175 -6.68 1.92 3.57
N GLU A 176 -6.08 1.39 4.62
CA GLU A 176 -4.65 1.56 4.89
C GLU A 176 -3.89 0.45 4.16
N VAL A 177 -2.95 0.85 3.33
CA VAL A 177 -2.12 -0.06 2.53
C VAL A 177 -0.70 -0.05 3.05
N MET A 178 -0.19 -1.22 3.41
CA MET A 178 1.22 -1.44 3.70
C MET A 178 1.96 -1.69 2.38
N LEU A 179 2.94 -0.85 2.07
CA LEU A 179 3.72 -0.97 0.83
C LEU A 179 4.70 -2.15 0.89
N LEU A 180 5.08 -2.68 -0.27
CA LEU A 180 6.07 -3.77 -0.37
C LEU A 180 7.42 -3.40 0.26
N SER A 181 7.80 -2.13 0.22
CA SER A 181 9.05 -1.60 0.81
C SER A 181 9.01 -1.43 2.33
N ASN A 182 7.86 -1.59 2.99
CA ASN A 182 7.71 -1.54 4.45
C ASN A 182 8.52 -2.67 5.12
N SER A 183 9.26 -2.37 6.19
CA SER A 183 10.13 -3.33 6.88
C SER A 183 9.39 -4.53 7.50
N ARG A 184 8.07 -4.46 7.65
CA ARG A 184 7.21 -5.54 8.16
C ARG A 184 6.50 -6.33 7.06
N HIS A 185 6.61 -5.89 5.80
CA HIS A 185 5.97 -6.55 4.68
C HIS A 185 6.80 -7.71 4.15
N TYR A 186 6.12 -8.79 3.79
CA TYR A 186 6.71 -9.96 3.12
C TYR A 186 5.92 -10.30 1.87
N ILE A 187 6.65 -10.62 0.79
CA ILE A 187 6.06 -11.09 -0.46
C ILE A 187 6.86 -12.28 -0.99
N PRO A 188 6.21 -13.41 -1.28
CA PRO A 188 6.87 -14.54 -1.93
C PRO A 188 7.09 -14.22 -3.42
N ILE A 189 8.35 -14.31 -3.85
CA ILE A 189 8.81 -13.96 -5.18
C ILE A 189 9.47 -15.15 -5.87
N VAL A 190 9.53 -15.08 -7.19
CA VAL A 190 10.15 -16.09 -8.03
C VAL A 190 10.95 -15.45 -9.18
N SER A 191 12.05 -16.08 -9.55
CA SER A 191 12.78 -15.80 -10.78
C SER A 191 13.38 -17.10 -11.31
N LYS A 192 12.95 -17.55 -12.48
CA LYS A 192 13.24 -18.91 -12.97
C LYS A 192 12.92 -19.95 -11.88
N ASP A 193 13.90 -20.73 -11.44
CA ASP A 193 13.76 -21.77 -10.41
C ASP A 193 14.04 -21.25 -8.99
N PHE A 194 14.39 -19.97 -8.84
CA PHE A 194 14.69 -19.39 -7.54
C PHE A 194 13.43 -18.83 -6.88
N TYR A 195 13.14 -19.30 -5.68
CA TYR A 195 12.03 -18.85 -4.83
C TYR A 195 12.54 -18.22 -3.56
N CYS A 196 11.94 -17.11 -3.16
CA CYS A 196 12.29 -16.43 -1.93
C CYS A 196 11.08 -15.72 -1.32
N ASN A 197 11.05 -15.62 0.00
CA ASN A 197 10.14 -14.74 0.71
C ASN A 197 10.84 -13.39 0.94
N ALA A 198 10.62 -12.44 0.04
CA ALA A 198 11.25 -11.14 0.10
C ALA A 198 10.62 -10.26 1.17
N LYS A 199 11.44 -9.51 1.88
CA LYS A 199 11.06 -8.59 2.95
C LYS A 199 11.31 -7.14 2.51
N GLY A 200 10.39 -6.24 2.82
CA GLY A 200 10.61 -4.80 2.65
C GLY A 200 11.83 -4.33 3.45
N SER A 201 12.66 -3.50 2.84
CA SER A 201 13.93 -3.05 3.46
C SER A 201 13.77 -1.83 4.36
N GLY A 202 12.59 -1.18 4.41
CA GLY A 202 12.41 0.13 5.01
C GLY A 202 13.05 1.26 4.19
N LYS A 203 13.43 1.02 2.94
CA LYS A 203 13.90 2.04 1.99
C LYS A 203 12.94 2.11 0.81
N PRO A 204 12.67 3.31 0.26
CA PRO A 204 11.81 3.47 -0.89
C PRO A 204 12.14 2.51 -2.04
N LEU A 205 11.14 1.79 -2.52
CA LEU A 205 11.24 0.86 -3.66
C LEU A 205 12.24 -0.30 -3.48
N ILE A 206 12.74 -0.58 -2.29
CA ILE A 206 13.71 -1.65 -2.08
C ILE A 206 13.11 -2.76 -1.22
N VAL A 207 13.24 -3.99 -1.70
CA VAL A 207 12.98 -5.23 -0.96
C VAL A 207 14.23 -6.10 -0.93
N THR A 208 14.34 -6.96 0.05
CA THR A 208 15.49 -7.83 0.26
C THR A 208 15.08 -9.27 0.43
N CYS A 209 15.94 -10.18 0.03
CA CYS A 209 15.80 -11.61 0.27
C CYS A 209 17.09 -12.20 0.79
N LEU A 210 16.97 -13.06 1.79
CA LEU A 210 18.09 -13.85 2.30
C LEU A 210 18.00 -15.28 1.75
N TYR A 211 19.12 -15.80 1.24
CA TYR A 211 19.19 -17.18 0.80
C TYR A 211 20.52 -17.84 1.14
N SER A 212 20.52 -19.17 1.18
CA SER A 212 21.70 -19.97 1.45
C SER A 212 22.41 -20.39 0.15
N LYS A 213 23.71 -20.17 0.06
CA LYS A 213 24.56 -20.66 -1.02
C LYS A 213 24.54 -22.19 -1.14
N LEU A 214 24.30 -22.91 -0.05
CA LEU A 214 24.26 -24.37 -0.05
C LEU A 214 23.06 -24.94 -0.82
N ILE A 215 22.00 -24.15 -0.95
CA ILE A 215 20.76 -24.54 -1.65
C ILE A 215 20.78 -24.01 -3.09
N TRP A 216 21.33 -22.82 -3.29
CA TRP A 216 21.34 -22.10 -4.55
C TRP A 216 22.76 -21.61 -4.86
N GLU A 217 23.51 -22.40 -5.69
CA GLU A 217 24.85 -22.05 -6.18
C GLU A 217 24.79 -21.00 -7.24
N ASP A 218 24.85 -19.80 -7.16
CA ASP A 218 24.80 -18.73 -8.18
C ASP A 218 23.52 -18.63 -9.04
N PRO A 219 22.34 -18.69 -8.44
CA PRO A 219 21.10 -18.70 -9.23
C PRO A 219 20.70 -17.31 -9.76
N LEU A 220 21.36 -16.25 -9.30
CA LEU A 220 20.91 -14.87 -9.53
C LEU A 220 22.01 -13.97 -10.09
N GLU A 221 21.60 -13.10 -11.00
CA GLU A 221 22.45 -12.07 -11.60
C GLU A 221 21.88 -10.68 -11.36
N VAL A 222 22.74 -9.66 -11.28
CA VAL A 222 22.32 -8.26 -11.25
C VAL A 222 21.61 -7.91 -12.57
N GLY A 223 20.45 -7.27 -12.48
CA GLY A 223 19.59 -6.97 -13.62
C GLY A 223 18.52 -8.04 -13.91
N GLN A 224 18.55 -9.18 -13.23
CA GLN A 224 17.55 -10.24 -13.39
C GLN A 224 16.19 -9.80 -12.87
N ASP A 225 15.12 -10.18 -13.62
CA ASP A 225 13.73 -9.85 -13.28
C ASP A 225 13.16 -10.79 -12.24
N PHE A 226 12.29 -10.23 -11.38
CA PHE A 226 11.54 -10.95 -10.36
C PHE A 226 10.04 -10.75 -10.52
N TYR A 227 9.30 -11.80 -10.19
CA TYR A 227 7.85 -11.87 -10.30
C TYR A 227 7.23 -12.35 -8.99
N SER A 228 5.96 -12.05 -8.78
CA SER A 228 5.20 -12.64 -7.68
C SER A 228 5.00 -14.14 -7.91
N SER A 229 5.24 -14.95 -6.89
CA SER A 229 5.17 -16.42 -7.03
C SER A 229 3.76 -17.00 -6.84
N GLY A 230 2.80 -16.21 -6.34
CA GLY A 230 1.46 -16.71 -5.99
C GLY A 230 1.42 -17.55 -4.71
N LEU A 231 2.55 -17.90 -4.11
CA LEU A 231 2.58 -18.68 -2.88
C LEU A 231 1.90 -17.92 -1.73
N GLY A 232 1.12 -18.65 -0.93
CA GLY A 232 0.34 -18.05 0.15
C GLY A 232 -1.01 -17.47 -0.26
N GLY A 233 -1.36 -17.45 -1.57
CA GLY A 233 -2.68 -17.10 -2.07
C GLY A 233 -3.12 -15.65 -1.85
N ILE A 234 -2.19 -14.74 -1.50
CA ILE A 234 -2.48 -13.31 -1.31
C ILE A 234 -2.21 -12.55 -2.62
N PHE A 235 -1.04 -12.77 -3.20
CA PHE A 235 -0.60 -12.06 -4.41
C PHE A 235 -0.83 -12.93 -5.64
N PRO A 236 -1.31 -12.35 -6.76
CA PRO A 236 -1.39 -13.08 -8.03
C PRO A 236 -0.01 -13.58 -8.48
N VAL A 237 0.01 -14.71 -9.18
CA VAL A 237 1.23 -15.26 -9.76
C VAL A 237 1.66 -14.46 -11.00
N GLY A 238 2.97 -14.34 -11.23
CA GLY A 238 3.52 -13.85 -12.49
C GLY A 238 3.52 -12.34 -12.70
N ILE A 239 3.16 -11.52 -11.70
CA ILE A 239 3.24 -10.08 -11.83
C ILE A 239 4.70 -9.64 -11.64
N HIS A 240 5.23 -8.91 -12.62
CA HIS A 240 6.57 -8.35 -12.55
C HIS A 240 6.71 -7.37 -11.38
N LEU A 241 7.69 -7.60 -10.52
CA LEU A 241 7.91 -6.80 -9.31
C LEU A 241 9.09 -5.85 -9.46
N GLY A 242 10.13 -6.25 -10.16
CA GLY A 242 11.33 -5.44 -10.31
C GLY A 242 12.56 -6.25 -10.67
N LYS A 243 13.73 -5.64 -10.47
CA LYS A 243 15.03 -6.21 -10.87
C LYS A 243 16.01 -6.28 -9.71
N VAL A 244 16.90 -7.27 -9.77
CA VAL A 244 18.06 -7.36 -8.88
C VAL A 244 18.97 -6.18 -9.11
N ILE A 245 19.31 -5.45 -8.04
CA ILE A 245 20.26 -4.35 -8.08
C ILE A 245 21.58 -4.66 -7.39
N GLU A 246 21.56 -5.55 -6.40
CA GLU A 246 22.74 -5.89 -5.62
C GLU A 246 22.63 -7.31 -5.05
N ILE A 247 23.73 -8.06 -5.07
CA ILE A 247 23.86 -9.33 -4.39
C ILE A 247 25.05 -9.16 -3.42
N ARG A 248 24.79 -9.31 -2.13
CA ARG A 248 25.76 -9.09 -1.06
C ARG A 248 26.03 -10.37 -0.30
N GLU A 249 27.29 -10.70 -0.11
CA GLU A 249 27.68 -11.78 0.79
C GLU A 249 27.64 -11.29 2.24
N LEU A 250 26.84 -11.98 3.06
CA LEU A 250 26.77 -11.70 4.50
C LEU A 250 27.78 -12.54 5.28
N ASN A 251 27.95 -13.79 4.87
CA ASN A 251 28.93 -14.74 5.41
C ASN A 251 29.18 -15.88 4.38
N GLU A 252 29.95 -16.90 4.76
CA GLU A 252 30.30 -18.03 3.88
C GLU A 252 29.08 -18.80 3.36
N ILE A 253 27.95 -18.77 4.08
CA ILE A 253 26.75 -19.56 3.77
C ILE A 253 25.61 -18.70 3.22
N GLN A 254 25.49 -17.44 3.65
CA GLN A 254 24.32 -16.60 3.38
C GLN A 254 24.64 -15.44 2.47
N ARG A 255 23.71 -15.20 1.53
CA ARG A 255 23.68 -14.02 0.67
C ARG A 255 22.39 -13.24 0.87
N GLU A 256 22.47 -11.92 0.74
CA GLU A 256 21.36 -11.00 0.64
C GLU A 256 21.24 -10.50 -0.78
N VAL A 257 20.06 -10.64 -1.37
CA VAL A 257 19.73 -10.03 -2.65
C VAL A 257 18.84 -8.83 -2.41
N ARG A 258 19.12 -7.73 -3.09
CA ARG A 258 18.32 -6.52 -3.09
C ARG A 258 17.68 -6.32 -4.44
N PHE A 259 16.39 -6.03 -4.42
CA PHE A 259 15.60 -5.75 -5.61
C PHE A 259 15.10 -4.32 -5.57
N LYS A 260 15.08 -3.68 -6.72
CA LYS A 260 14.39 -2.41 -6.92
C LYS A 260 13.01 -2.71 -7.51
N LEU A 261 11.97 -2.32 -6.79
CA LEU A 261 10.58 -2.44 -7.25
C LEU A 261 10.33 -1.53 -8.46
N HIS A 262 9.54 -2.03 -9.38
CA HIS A 262 9.11 -1.29 -10.57
C HIS A 262 7.96 -0.34 -10.26
N ALA A 263 6.96 -0.82 -9.50
CA ALA A 263 5.79 -0.04 -9.13
C ALA A 263 6.15 1.03 -8.08
N ASN A 264 5.98 2.29 -8.48
CA ASN A 264 6.25 3.45 -7.63
C ASN A 264 4.93 4.07 -7.14
N PRO A 265 4.65 4.09 -5.83
CA PRO A 265 3.39 4.62 -5.31
C PRO A 265 3.21 6.12 -5.53
N LEU A 266 4.29 6.87 -5.84
CA LEU A 266 4.24 8.31 -6.06
C LEU A 266 3.83 8.70 -7.49
N GLU A 267 3.83 7.76 -8.43
CA GLU A 267 3.54 8.02 -9.84
C GLU A 267 2.04 7.93 -10.17
N HIS A 268 1.25 7.35 -9.25
CA HIS A 268 -0.15 7.04 -9.50
C HIS A 268 -1.08 7.64 -8.44
N ASN A 269 -2.27 8.05 -8.86
CA ASN A 269 -3.34 8.50 -7.97
C ASN A 269 -4.51 7.50 -7.88
N PHE A 270 -4.53 6.51 -8.77
CA PHE A 270 -5.57 5.48 -8.83
C PHE A 270 -4.95 4.10 -8.75
N PHE A 271 -5.65 3.22 -8.04
CA PHE A 271 -5.20 1.87 -7.73
C PHE A 271 -6.36 0.90 -7.85
N ALA A 272 -6.06 -0.38 -8.00
CA ALA A 272 -7.04 -1.44 -7.91
C ALA A 272 -6.73 -2.37 -6.74
N ILE A 273 -7.75 -2.73 -5.97
CA ILE A 273 -7.70 -3.76 -4.93
C ILE A 273 -8.27 -5.03 -5.54
N MET A 274 -7.51 -6.10 -5.57
CA MET A 274 -7.95 -7.38 -6.10
C MET A 274 -8.78 -8.15 -5.07
N VAL A 275 -10.01 -8.51 -5.40
CA VAL A 275 -10.97 -9.10 -4.44
C VAL A 275 -10.97 -10.64 -4.49
N SER A 276 -10.58 -11.25 -5.59
CA SER A 276 -10.45 -12.71 -5.69
C SER A 276 -9.20 -13.14 -6.43
N GLN A 277 -8.70 -14.27 -6.05
CA GLN A 277 -7.90 -15.18 -6.86
C GLN A 277 -8.79 -16.29 -7.36
#